data_970e0ad6e55c3f5acde51e46f1aac910
#
_entry.id   970e0ad6e55c3f5acde51e46f1aac910
#
_cell.length_a   1.000
_cell.length_b   1.000
_cell.length_c   1.000
_cell.angle_alpha   90.00
_cell.angle_beta   90.00
_cell.angle_gamma   90.00
#
_symmetry.space_group_name_H-M   'P 1'
#
loop_
_entity.id
_entity.type
_entity.pdbx_description
1 polymer ?
#
loop_
_entity_poly.entity_id
_entity_poly.type
_entity_poly.pdbx_seq_one_letter_code
_entity_poly.pdbx_strand_id
1 'polypeptide(L)'
;MERVDYLILGAGPAGLTVANRLLDKGITSFLVLEKEADAGGLCRSRMVDGSPLDIGGGHILDVRRPAVTEYLFRFMPLKEWNVYDRKSDICINDNLFIDYPYEANIWQLPVDEQVEHLLSISHAGCNIGTPKPELFDDWIVWKLGEKIAKEYMFPYNKKIWSIDLKRLGTYWMEKLPDVSMKETLYSCLEHKAYGSLPGHAKFYYPKRFGFGELFLRMADRVKDYIVYKEEVESLQIEPLCVNNRFLANKIINTIPWKAFEHSADMPKEILQAIAKLEYTSVVIEYQPDRTDTKAHWTYFPSEELPYHRILWRSNFCEGSAGYWTETNLKRFSPDPEKNSFVNQFAYPLNTIEKPDAIAKILDWARTKNIFGLGRWGEWEHLNTDVTIEHAMHLADGF
;
A
#
# COMPACT_ATOMS: atom_id res chain seq x y z
N MET A 1 30.12 -18.14 -9.81
CA MET A 1 29.13 -18.02 -8.74
C MET A 1 29.64 -16.99 -7.75
N GLU A 2 28.83 -15.99 -7.44
CA GLU A 2 29.12 -14.95 -6.45
C GLU A 2 28.60 -15.42 -5.10
N ARG A 3 29.40 -15.30 -4.03
CA ARG A 3 28.99 -15.71 -2.70
C ARG A 3 28.98 -14.54 -1.75
N VAL A 4 27.85 -14.38 -1.03
CA VAL A 4 27.64 -13.34 -0.02
C VAL A 4 27.05 -13.94 1.26
N ASP A 5 27.14 -13.19 2.36
CA ASP A 5 26.46 -13.58 3.60
C ASP A 5 24.97 -13.29 3.53
N TYR A 6 24.60 -12.17 2.92
CA TYR A 6 23.20 -11.73 2.79
C TYR A 6 22.87 -11.44 1.32
N LEU A 7 21.82 -12.06 0.81
CA LEU A 7 21.24 -11.75 -0.49
C LEU A 7 19.85 -11.15 -0.29
N ILE A 8 19.66 -9.90 -0.73
CA ILE A 8 18.43 -9.16 -0.59
C ILE A 8 17.71 -9.18 -1.94
N LEU A 9 16.48 -9.63 -1.97
CA LEU A 9 15.68 -9.71 -3.19
C LEU A 9 14.72 -8.52 -3.23
N GLY A 10 15.00 -7.60 -4.16
CA GLY A 10 14.26 -6.35 -4.37
C GLY A 10 14.92 -5.11 -3.73
N ALA A 11 15.07 -4.04 -4.52
CA ALA A 11 15.55 -2.72 -4.08
C ALA A 11 14.39 -1.75 -3.79
N GLY A 12 13.29 -2.24 -3.21
CA GLY A 12 12.21 -1.43 -2.66
C GLY A 12 12.55 -0.88 -1.27
N PRO A 13 11.61 -0.17 -0.60
CA PRO A 13 11.83 0.40 0.74
C PRO A 13 12.40 -0.58 1.77
N ALA A 14 11.87 -1.81 1.82
CA ALA A 14 12.33 -2.84 2.74
C ALA A 14 13.79 -3.26 2.46
N GLY A 15 14.09 -3.65 1.22
CA GLY A 15 15.41 -4.14 0.85
C GLY A 15 16.49 -3.07 0.98
N LEU A 16 16.21 -1.84 0.55
CA LEU A 16 17.13 -0.70 0.71
C LEU A 16 17.38 -0.36 2.18
N THR A 17 16.38 -0.50 3.04
CA THR A 17 16.56 -0.27 4.49
C THR A 17 17.50 -1.31 5.08
N VAL A 18 17.29 -2.60 4.78
CA VAL A 18 18.20 -3.66 5.24
C VAL A 18 19.61 -3.43 4.73
N ALA A 19 19.79 -3.18 3.42
CA ALA A 19 21.12 -2.94 2.83
C ALA A 19 21.86 -1.79 3.51
N ASN A 20 21.19 -0.66 3.73
CA ASN A 20 21.78 0.49 4.42
C ASN A 20 22.10 0.20 5.90
N ARG A 21 21.25 -0.57 6.60
CA ARG A 21 21.49 -0.97 7.99
C ARG A 21 22.66 -1.95 8.11
N LEU A 22 22.80 -2.90 7.18
CA LEU A 22 23.97 -3.79 7.12
C LEU A 22 25.24 -2.96 6.95
N LEU A 23 25.25 -2.01 6.01
CA LEU A 23 26.38 -1.12 5.80
C LEU A 23 26.69 -0.24 7.03
N ASP A 24 25.68 0.25 7.76
CA ASP A 24 25.83 0.99 9.02
C ASP A 24 26.54 0.13 10.09
N LYS A 25 26.36 -1.19 10.06
CA LYS A 25 27.03 -2.16 10.97
C LYS A 25 28.41 -2.59 10.47
N GLY A 26 28.88 -2.08 9.33
CA GLY A 26 30.15 -2.50 8.72
C GLY A 26 30.10 -3.85 8.00
N ILE A 27 28.91 -4.41 7.80
CA ILE A 27 28.71 -5.65 7.05
C ILE A 27 28.69 -5.29 5.57
N THR A 28 29.65 -5.84 4.80
CA THR A 28 29.82 -5.55 3.36
C THR A 28 29.64 -6.81 2.48
N SER A 29 29.48 -7.98 3.09
CA SER A 29 29.22 -9.24 2.37
C SER A 29 27.72 -9.40 2.09
N PHE A 30 27.16 -8.49 1.25
CA PHE A 30 25.78 -8.57 0.79
C PHE A 30 25.61 -8.10 -0.67
N LEU A 31 24.54 -8.55 -1.31
CA LEU A 31 24.06 -8.04 -2.60
C LEU A 31 22.55 -7.80 -2.56
N VAL A 32 22.10 -6.87 -3.37
CA VAL A 32 20.67 -6.59 -3.63
C VAL A 32 20.39 -6.88 -5.10
N LEU A 33 19.43 -7.75 -5.40
CA LEU A 33 18.97 -8.00 -6.77
C LEU A 33 17.71 -7.19 -7.05
N GLU A 34 17.72 -6.41 -8.13
CA GLU A 34 16.58 -5.59 -8.55
C GLU A 34 16.29 -5.83 -10.04
N LYS A 35 15.06 -6.21 -10.36
CA LYS A 35 14.65 -6.49 -11.75
C LYS A 35 14.54 -5.24 -12.62
N GLU A 36 14.23 -4.10 -12.03
CA GLU A 36 14.08 -2.85 -12.73
C GLU A 36 15.43 -2.16 -12.97
N ALA A 37 15.39 -1.11 -13.78
CA ALA A 37 16.59 -0.30 -14.06
C ALA A 37 16.93 0.67 -12.92
N ASP A 38 16.01 0.86 -11.97
CA ASP A 38 16.14 1.77 -10.84
C ASP A 38 15.45 1.23 -9.58
N ALA A 39 15.89 1.73 -8.43
CA ALA A 39 15.39 1.33 -7.12
C ALA A 39 14.09 2.06 -6.74
N GLY A 40 13.46 1.62 -5.66
CA GLY A 40 12.30 2.23 -5.03
C GLY A 40 11.03 1.37 -5.06
N GLY A 41 10.99 0.30 -5.85
CA GLY A 41 9.83 -0.60 -5.92
C GLY A 41 8.54 0.17 -6.24
N LEU A 42 7.50 0.01 -5.44
CA LEU A 42 6.24 0.75 -5.60
C LEU A 42 6.35 2.25 -5.26
N CYS A 43 7.39 2.67 -4.56
CA CYS A 43 7.60 4.08 -4.21
C CYS A 43 8.34 4.88 -5.30
N ARG A 44 8.53 4.33 -6.49
CA ARG A 44 9.20 5.03 -7.60
C ARG A 44 8.40 6.22 -8.09
N SER A 45 9.11 7.27 -8.48
CA SER A 45 8.54 8.44 -9.15
C SER A 45 9.19 8.66 -10.51
N ARG A 46 8.47 9.33 -11.39
CA ARG A 46 8.97 9.79 -12.71
C ARG A 46 8.62 11.25 -12.90
N MET A 47 9.45 11.94 -13.65
CA MET A 47 9.10 13.28 -14.13
C MET A 47 8.18 13.14 -15.34
N VAL A 48 6.95 13.63 -15.21
CA VAL A 48 5.94 13.65 -16.25
C VAL A 48 5.43 15.07 -16.37
N ASP A 49 5.49 15.63 -17.57
CA ASP A 49 5.04 16.99 -17.82
C ASP A 49 5.64 18.03 -16.85
N GLY A 50 6.96 17.93 -16.67
CA GLY A 50 7.77 18.87 -15.85
C GLY A 50 7.60 18.75 -14.33
N SER A 51 6.83 17.79 -13.84
CA SER A 51 6.60 17.58 -12.41
C SER A 51 6.64 16.09 -12.03
N PRO A 52 6.87 15.73 -10.75
CA PRO A 52 6.91 14.35 -10.34
C PRO A 52 5.52 13.69 -10.39
N LEU A 53 5.50 12.43 -10.75
CA LEU A 53 4.38 11.50 -10.66
C LEU A 53 4.86 10.23 -9.95
N ASP A 54 4.18 9.83 -8.89
CA ASP A 54 4.46 8.58 -8.19
C ASP A 54 3.82 7.41 -8.95
N ILE A 55 4.64 6.68 -9.69
CA ILE A 55 4.18 5.67 -10.65
C ILE A 55 3.68 4.38 -10.01
N GLY A 56 3.93 4.18 -8.73
CA GLY A 56 3.40 3.06 -7.94
C GLY A 56 2.12 3.39 -7.17
N GLY A 57 1.55 4.58 -7.39
CA GLY A 57 0.39 5.10 -6.66
C GLY A 57 0.80 6.12 -5.59
N GLY A 58 -0.19 6.70 -4.91
CA GLY A 58 0.07 7.71 -3.89
C GLY A 58 0.78 7.14 -2.67
N HIS A 59 2.05 7.48 -2.51
CA HIS A 59 2.84 7.13 -1.34
C HIS A 59 3.18 8.40 -0.55
N ILE A 60 3.11 8.29 0.76
CA ILE A 60 3.36 9.38 1.72
C ILE A 60 4.10 8.83 2.94
N LEU A 61 4.78 9.67 3.68
CA LEU A 61 5.46 9.29 4.92
C LEU A 61 4.64 9.76 6.12
N ASP A 62 4.18 8.81 6.95
CA ASP A 62 3.45 9.11 8.18
C ASP A 62 4.37 9.77 9.22
N VAL A 63 3.86 10.76 9.93
CA VAL A 63 4.61 11.48 10.98
C VAL A 63 4.68 10.72 12.32
N ARG A 64 3.88 9.67 12.50
CA ARG A 64 3.67 8.99 13.78
C ARG A 64 4.79 8.04 14.21
N ARG A 65 5.83 7.84 13.37
CA ARG A 65 6.99 6.98 13.66
C ARG A 65 8.29 7.78 13.70
N PRO A 66 8.61 8.46 14.83
CA PRO A 66 9.78 9.32 14.89
C PRO A 66 11.10 8.63 14.56
N ALA A 67 11.30 7.40 15.03
CA ALA A 67 12.53 6.63 14.76
C ALA A 67 12.73 6.36 13.25
N VAL A 68 11.63 6.10 12.53
CA VAL A 68 11.66 5.89 11.08
C VAL A 68 11.95 7.22 10.36
N THR A 69 11.25 8.30 10.73
CA THR A 69 11.47 9.61 10.11
C THR A 69 12.88 10.13 10.36
N GLU A 70 13.42 9.99 11.56
CA GLU A 70 14.81 10.34 11.90
C GLU A 70 15.81 9.54 11.05
N TYR A 71 15.61 8.24 10.90
CA TYR A 71 16.43 7.41 10.04
C TYR A 71 16.39 7.88 8.57
N LEU A 72 15.21 8.18 8.04
CA LEU A 72 15.04 8.58 6.65
C LEU A 72 15.57 9.99 6.35
N PHE A 73 15.48 10.91 7.32
CA PHE A 73 16.00 12.27 7.17
C PHE A 73 17.55 12.33 7.09
N ARG A 74 18.25 11.23 7.35
CA ARG A 74 19.67 11.09 7.05
C ARG A 74 19.95 11.09 5.54
N PHE A 75 19.03 10.57 4.73
CA PHE A 75 19.13 10.49 3.27
C PHE A 75 18.49 11.69 2.58
N MET A 76 17.39 12.16 3.12
CA MET A 76 16.67 13.32 2.59
C MET A 76 16.28 14.25 3.76
N PRO A 77 17.06 15.31 4.01
CA PRO A 77 16.86 16.18 5.17
C PRO A 77 15.46 16.79 5.26
N LEU A 78 14.94 16.98 6.48
CA LEU A 78 13.58 17.49 6.76
C LEU A 78 13.24 18.78 5.99
N LYS A 79 14.21 19.67 5.75
CA LYS A 79 14.02 20.90 4.96
C LYS A 79 13.55 20.66 3.52
N GLU A 80 13.73 19.46 2.99
CA GLU A 80 13.31 19.05 1.65
C GLU A 80 11.89 18.48 1.60
N TRP A 81 11.21 18.41 2.74
CA TRP A 81 9.85 17.91 2.88
C TRP A 81 8.86 19.02 3.16
N ASN A 82 7.65 18.86 2.63
CA ASN A 82 6.45 19.54 3.11
C ASN A 82 5.74 18.66 4.12
N VAL A 83 5.02 19.30 5.04
CA VAL A 83 4.11 18.64 5.98
C VAL A 83 2.69 19.06 5.61
N TYR A 84 1.83 18.09 5.40
CA TYR A 84 0.45 18.34 5.03
C TYR A 84 -0.51 17.77 6.08
N ASP A 85 -1.57 18.52 6.38
CA ASP A 85 -2.76 17.97 6.98
C ASP A 85 -3.59 17.31 5.87
N ARG A 86 -3.88 16.02 6.04
CA ARG A 86 -4.60 15.24 5.04
C ARG A 86 -5.95 15.87 4.73
N LYS A 87 -6.20 16.05 3.45
CA LYS A 87 -7.52 16.37 2.91
C LYS A 87 -7.87 15.29 1.91
N SER A 88 -8.94 14.58 2.14
CA SER A 88 -9.45 13.57 1.21
C SER A 88 -10.94 13.53 1.29
N ASP A 89 -11.57 13.31 0.18
CA ASP A 89 -13.01 13.31 0.02
C ASP A 89 -13.51 12.11 -0.79
N ILE A 90 -14.79 11.93 -0.83
CA ILE A 90 -15.50 10.87 -1.52
C ILE A 90 -16.51 11.55 -2.45
N CYS A 91 -16.45 11.27 -3.74
CA CYS A 91 -17.42 11.71 -4.73
C CYS A 91 -18.58 10.71 -4.76
N ILE A 92 -19.68 11.02 -4.09
CA ILE A 92 -20.84 10.12 -4.00
C ILE A 92 -21.64 10.13 -5.30
N ASN A 93 -21.90 11.32 -5.85
CA ASN A 93 -22.55 11.57 -7.12
C ASN A 93 -21.73 12.62 -7.87
N ASP A 94 -21.95 12.82 -9.14
CA ASP A 94 -21.13 13.64 -10.04
C ASP A 94 -20.73 15.02 -9.51
N ASN A 95 -21.45 15.57 -8.51
CA ASN A 95 -21.17 16.87 -7.92
C ASN A 95 -21.28 16.91 -6.38
N LEU A 96 -21.45 15.78 -5.72
CA LEU A 96 -21.55 15.73 -4.26
C LEU A 96 -20.30 15.08 -3.67
N PHE A 97 -19.49 15.90 -3.01
CA PHE A 97 -18.28 15.48 -2.31
C PHE A 97 -18.50 15.58 -0.82
N ILE A 98 -18.12 14.55 -0.10
CA ILE A 98 -18.07 14.54 1.37
C ILE A 98 -16.67 14.19 1.85
N ASP A 99 -16.27 14.79 2.96
CA ASP A 99 -14.97 14.52 3.56
C ASP A 99 -14.86 13.05 4.03
N TYR A 100 -13.66 12.49 3.95
CA TYR A 100 -13.36 11.15 4.48
C TYR A 100 -12.99 11.24 5.99
N PRO A 101 -13.46 10.32 6.86
CA PRO A 101 -14.30 9.14 6.58
C PRO A 101 -15.79 9.51 6.38
N TYR A 102 -16.48 8.67 5.60
CA TYR A 102 -17.89 8.88 5.24
C TYR A 102 -18.78 9.05 6.49
N GLU A 103 -18.70 8.09 7.41
CA GLU A 103 -19.53 8.01 8.61
C GLU A 103 -19.30 9.17 9.60
N ALA A 104 -18.14 9.82 9.55
CA ALA A 104 -17.85 11.01 10.35
C ALA A 104 -18.37 12.31 9.72
N ASN A 105 -18.73 12.28 8.44
CA ASN A 105 -19.04 13.45 7.64
C ASN A 105 -20.43 13.42 6.98
N ILE A 106 -21.33 12.55 7.42
CA ILE A 106 -22.72 12.45 6.95
C ILE A 106 -23.45 13.80 7.06
N TRP A 107 -23.06 14.66 8.00
CA TRP A 107 -23.60 16.02 8.17
C TRP A 107 -23.47 16.91 6.92
N GLN A 108 -22.59 16.55 5.97
CA GLN A 108 -22.43 17.28 4.70
C GLN A 108 -23.48 16.89 3.65
N LEU A 109 -24.27 15.85 3.92
CA LEU A 109 -25.36 15.41 3.06
C LEU A 109 -26.64 16.27 3.29
N PRO A 110 -27.60 16.28 2.35
CA PRO A 110 -28.93 16.83 2.60
C PRO A 110 -29.59 16.19 3.83
N VAL A 111 -30.42 16.95 4.56
CA VAL A 111 -30.99 16.49 5.85
C VAL A 111 -31.76 15.18 5.73
N ASP A 112 -32.55 15.00 4.68
CA ASP A 112 -33.30 13.75 4.46
C ASP A 112 -32.34 12.54 4.31
N GLU A 113 -31.24 12.73 3.57
CA GLU A 113 -30.19 11.74 3.44
C GLU A 113 -29.48 11.44 4.77
N GLN A 114 -29.21 12.47 5.59
CA GLN A 114 -28.65 12.29 6.93
C GLN A 114 -29.56 11.39 7.78
N VAL A 115 -30.87 11.65 7.76
CA VAL A 115 -31.86 10.86 8.53
C VAL A 115 -31.86 9.40 8.08
N GLU A 116 -31.88 9.14 6.78
CA GLU A 116 -31.85 7.77 6.24
C GLU A 116 -30.55 7.03 6.62
N HIS A 117 -29.40 7.71 6.56
CA HIS A 117 -28.11 7.14 6.99
C HIS A 117 -28.12 6.82 8.48
N LEU A 118 -28.57 7.75 9.33
CA LEU A 118 -28.65 7.55 10.78
C LEU A 118 -29.56 6.39 11.15
N LEU A 119 -30.73 6.26 10.50
CA LEU A 119 -31.62 5.12 10.67
C LEU A 119 -30.93 3.82 10.27
N SER A 120 -30.27 3.79 9.11
CA SER A 120 -29.53 2.62 8.65
C SER A 120 -28.43 2.22 9.63
N ILE A 121 -27.61 3.15 10.10
CA ILE A 121 -26.55 2.89 11.07
C ILE A 121 -27.12 2.43 12.41
N SER A 122 -28.27 2.97 12.87
CA SER A 122 -28.89 2.55 14.12
C SER A 122 -29.27 1.06 14.13
N HIS A 123 -29.58 0.51 12.96
CA HIS A 123 -29.90 -0.93 12.79
C HIS A 123 -28.67 -1.78 12.41
N ALA A 124 -27.47 -1.19 12.27
CA ALA A 124 -26.26 -1.92 12.02
C ALA A 124 -25.97 -2.92 13.15
N GLY A 125 -25.46 -4.10 12.79
CA GLY A 125 -25.29 -5.19 13.74
C GLY A 125 -24.46 -4.83 14.98
N CYS A 126 -23.43 -4.00 14.82
CA CYS A 126 -22.60 -3.51 15.95
C CYS A 126 -23.39 -2.65 16.94
N ASN A 127 -24.44 -1.96 16.51
CA ASN A 127 -25.27 -1.09 17.35
C ASN A 127 -26.43 -1.83 18.03
N ILE A 128 -26.84 -2.99 17.47
CA ILE A 128 -27.91 -3.83 18.02
C ILE A 128 -27.36 -5.07 18.74
N GLY A 129 -26.04 -5.19 18.88
CA GLY A 129 -25.41 -6.23 19.69
C GLY A 129 -25.24 -7.59 19.00
N THR A 130 -25.27 -7.66 17.67
CA THR A 130 -24.96 -8.92 16.96
C THR A 130 -23.45 -9.18 16.91
N PRO A 131 -23.01 -10.45 16.91
CA PRO A 131 -21.60 -10.80 16.83
C PRO A 131 -20.91 -10.22 15.57
N LYS A 132 -19.63 -9.90 15.69
CA LYS A 132 -18.80 -9.42 14.56
C LYS A 132 -18.67 -10.54 13.52
N PRO A 133 -19.00 -10.29 12.24
CA PRO A 133 -18.82 -11.25 11.18
C PRO A 133 -17.34 -11.52 10.84
N GLU A 134 -17.06 -12.70 10.26
CA GLU A 134 -15.73 -13.07 9.78
C GLU A 134 -15.48 -12.62 8.34
N LEU A 135 -16.54 -12.43 7.55
CA LEU A 135 -16.46 -12.02 6.15
C LEU A 135 -16.59 -10.50 6.00
N PHE A 136 -15.83 -9.94 5.07
CA PHE A 136 -15.72 -8.50 4.91
C PHE A 136 -17.01 -7.84 4.41
N ASP A 137 -17.73 -8.45 3.49
CA ASP A 137 -19.00 -7.90 2.99
C ASP A 137 -20.07 -7.84 4.10
N ASP A 138 -20.21 -8.89 4.91
CA ASP A 138 -21.09 -8.90 6.07
C ASP A 138 -20.64 -7.87 7.12
N TRP A 139 -19.32 -7.72 7.31
CA TRP A 139 -18.77 -6.74 8.25
C TRP A 139 -19.09 -5.29 7.83
N ILE A 140 -19.07 -4.98 6.54
CA ILE A 140 -19.44 -3.65 6.03
C ILE A 140 -20.85 -3.28 6.50
N VAL A 141 -21.82 -4.18 6.30
CA VAL A 141 -23.20 -3.95 6.73
C VAL A 141 -23.33 -3.93 8.26
N TRP A 142 -22.67 -4.87 8.92
CA TRP A 142 -22.64 -4.96 10.38
C TRP A 142 -22.09 -3.71 11.06
N LYS A 143 -21.07 -3.07 10.46
CA LYS A 143 -20.42 -1.89 11.04
C LYS A 143 -21.10 -0.59 10.62
N LEU A 144 -21.45 -0.42 9.35
CA LEU A 144 -21.81 0.86 8.75
C LEU A 144 -23.30 0.97 8.35
N GLY A 145 -24.04 -0.14 8.43
CA GLY A 145 -25.42 -0.21 7.97
C GLY A 145 -25.54 -0.35 6.45
N GLU A 146 -26.74 -0.71 6.01
CA GLU A 146 -27.08 -1.03 4.62
C GLU A 146 -26.83 0.15 3.66
N LYS A 147 -27.12 1.40 4.09
CA LYS A 147 -27.09 2.56 3.19
C LYS A 147 -25.64 2.91 2.81
N ILE A 148 -24.74 3.08 3.78
CA ILE A 148 -23.31 3.30 3.50
C ILE A 148 -22.72 2.12 2.75
N ALA A 149 -23.12 0.89 3.10
CA ALA A 149 -22.66 -0.31 2.42
C ALA A 149 -22.97 -0.25 0.91
N LYS A 150 -24.19 0.08 0.54
CA LYS A 150 -24.65 0.11 -0.87
C LYS A 150 -24.12 1.30 -1.65
N GLU A 151 -24.11 2.49 -1.05
CA GLU A 151 -23.77 3.72 -1.75
C GLU A 151 -22.27 3.94 -1.90
N TYR A 152 -21.46 3.44 -0.94
CA TYR A 152 -20.03 3.68 -0.92
C TYR A 152 -19.20 2.41 -0.84
N MET A 153 -19.36 1.61 0.24
CA MET A 153 -18.36 0.57 0.55
C MET A 153 -18.35 -0.58 -0.44
N PHE A 154 -19.50 -1.08 -0.86
CA PHE A 154 -19.56 -2.17 -1.85
C PHE A 154 -19.04 -1.74 -3.22
N PRO A 155 -19.54 -0.68 -3.84
CA PRO A 155 -19.05 -0.28 -5.16
C PRO A 155 -17.59 0.11 -5.14
N TYR A 156 -17.11 0.82 -4.11
CA TYR A 156 -15.71 1.19 -3.98
C TYR A 156 -14.79 -0.04 -3.82
N ASN A 157 -15.13 -0.95 -2.90
CA ASN A 157 -14.29 -2.12 -2.64
C ASN A 157 -14.31 -3.14 -3.79
N LYS A 158 -15.42 -3.27 -4.54
CA LYS A 158 -15.46 -4.05 -5.78
C LYS A 158 -14.53 -3.48 -6.84
N LYS A 159 -14.35 -2.16 -6.91
CA LYS A 159 -13.44 -1.51 -7.85
C LYS A 159 -11.98 -1.74 -7.49
N ILE A 160 -11.60 -1.49 -6.24
CA ILE A 160 -10.20 -1.60 -5.82
C ILE A 160 -9.72 -3.05 -5.78
N TRP A 161 -10.50 -3.98 -5.22
CA TRP A 161 -10.09 -5.38 -5.08
C TRP A 161 -10.35 -6.22 -6.32
N SER A 162 -11.43 -5.94 -7.06
CA SER A 162 -11.87 -6.68 -8.27
C SER A 162 -11.96 -8.19 -8.07
N ILE A 163 -12.46 -8.58 -6.89
CA ILE A 163 -12.84 -9.95 -6.49
C ILE A 163 -14.18 -9.93 -5.75
N ASP A 164 -14.77 -11.10 -5.53
CA ASP A 164 -15.92 -11.23 -4.66
C ASP A 164 -15.51 -10.89 -3.20
N LEU A 165 -16.19 -9.90 -2.60
CA LEU A 165 -15.88 -9.43 -1.25
C LEU A 165 -16.10 -10.48 -0.16
N LYS A 166 -16.94 -11.52 -0.42
CA LYS A 166 -17.13 -12.68 0.44
C LYS A 166 -15.89 -13.54 0.62
N ARG A 167 -14.88 -13.34 -0.20
CA ARG A 167 -13.58 -14.02 -0.08
C ARG A 167 -12.61 -13.33 0.86
N LEU A 168 -12.90 -12.09 1.26
CA LEU A 168 -12.07 -11.31 2.16
C LEU A 168 -12.48 -11.54 3.62
N GLY A 169 -11.47 -11.68 4.49
CA GLY A 169 -11.65 -11.76 5.94
C GLY A 169 -11.68 -10.40 6.62
N THR A 170 -11.94 -10.39 7.93
CA THR A 170 -12.06 -9.16 8.75
C THR A 170 -10.88 -8.94 9.71
N TYR A 171 -9.85 -9.76 9.66
CA TYR A 171 -8.69 -9.72 10.56
C TYR A 171 -7.80 -8.46 10.36
N TRP A 172 -8.01 -7.68 9.31
CA TRP A 172 -7.27 -6.46 8.97
C TRP A 172 -8.05 -5.16 9.23
N MET A 173 -9.28 -5.25 9.76
CA MET A 173 -10.22 -4.12 9.90
C MET A 173 -9.76 -3.03 10.88
N GLU A 174 -8.84 -3.32 11.78
CA GLU A 174 -8.28 -2.34 12.74
C GLU A 174 -7.59 -1.14 12.06
N LYS A 175 -7.31 -1.26 10.76
CA LYS A 175 -6.72 -0.17 9.95
C LYS A 175 -7.76 0.83 9.43
N LEU A 176 -9.04 0.48 9.48
CA LEU A 176 -10.12 1.35 9.04
C LEU A 176 -10.51 2.33 10.16
N PRO A 177 -11.07 3.51 9.81
CA PRO A 177 -11.64 4.41 10.79
C PRO A 177 -12.70 3.69 11.63
N ASP A 178 -12.73 4.00 12.91
CA ASP A 178 -13.75 3.51 13.83
C ASP A 178 -14.55 4.70 14.37
N VAL A 179 -15.74 4.90 13.81
CA VAL A 179 -16.69 5.95 14.21
C VAL A 179 -17.91 5.26 14.79
N SER A 180 -18.29 5.66 16.01
CA SER A 180 -19.47 5.15 16.68
C SER A 180 -20.75 5.86 16.20
N MET A 181 -21.89 5.22 16.38
CA MET A 181 -23.21 5.84 16.13
C MET A 181 -23.38 7.16 16.88
N LYS A 182 -22.87 7.24 18.14
CA LYS A 182 -22.92 8.44 18.95
C LYS A 182 -22.12 9.59 18.31
N GLU A 183 -20.93 9.30 17.80
CA GLU A 183 -20.07 10.29 17.13
C GLU A 183 -20.71 10.74 15.82
N THR A 184 -21.33 9.83 15.07
CA THR A 184 -22.08 10.18 13.86
C THR A 184 -23.27 11.09 14.16
N LEU A 185 -24.00 10.84 15.26
CA LEU A 185 -25.08 11.73 15.71
C LEU A 185 -24.54 13.11 16.07
N TYR A 186 -23.48 13.21 16.87
CA TYR A 186 -22.86 14.49 17.17
C TYR A 186 -22.39 15.22 15.92
N SER A 187 -21.83 14.49 14.94
CA SER A 187 -21.40 15.04 13.66
C SER A 187 -22.56 15.75 12.96
N CYS A 188 -23.73 15.09 12.85
CA CYS A 188 -24.93 15.68 12.21
C CYS A 188 -25.52 16.86 13.00
N LEU A 189 -25.50 16.81 14.34
CA LEU A 189 -26.06 17.87 15.18
C LEU A 189 -25.17 19.12 15.23
N GLU A 190 -23.86 18.95 15.23
CA GLU A 190 -22.91 20.04 15.38
C GLU A 190 -22.22 20.46 14.08
N HIS A 191 -22.56 19.82 12.97
CA HIS A 191 -22.03 20.08 11.62
C HIS A 191 -20.48 20.07 11.57
N LYS A 192 -19.86 19.05 12.17
CA LYS A 192 -18.42 18.83 12.14
C LYS A 192 -18.09 17.34 12.29
N ALA A 193 -16.93 16.93 11.79
CA ALA A 193 -16.47 15.54 11.95
C ALA A 193 -16.21 15.18 13.42
N TYR A 194 -16.59 13.95 13.79
CA TYR A 194 -16.28 13.31 15.06
C TYR A 194 -15.65 11.93 14.82
N GLY A 195 -15.01 11.39 15.85
CA GLY A 195 -14.35 10.10 15.82
C GLY A 195 -12.82 10.22 15.73
N SER A 196 -12.16 9.08 15.70
CA SER A 196 -10.70 9.03 15.58
C SER A 196 -10.24 9.51 14.21
N LEU A 197 -9.17 10.30 14.18
CA LEU A 197 -8.57 10.72 12.93
C LEU A 197 -8.08 9.48 12.16
N PRO A 198 -8.32 9.44 10.85
CA PRO A 198 -7.83 8.35 10.01
C PRO A 198 -6.30 8.29 10.02
N GLY A 199 -5.75 7.13 9.72
CA GLY A 199 -4.31 6.99 9.49
C GLY A 199 -3.81 8.02 8.48
N HIS A 200 -2.58 8.51 8.66
CA HIS A 200 -2.01 9.59 7.84
C HIS A 200 -2.77 10.92 7.89
N ALA A 201 -3.39 11.25 9.03
CA ALA A 201 -4.03 12.55 9.20
C ALA A 201 -3.05 13.71 8.98
N LYS A 202 -1.78 13.48 9.29
CA LYS A 202 -0.66 14.35 8.95
C LYS A 202 0.45 13.52 8.31
N PHE A 203 1.05 14.05 7.23
CA PHE A 203 2.09 13.32 6.50
C PHE A 203 3.14 14.25 5.90
N TYR A 204 4.34 13.67 5.63
CA TYR A 204 5.39 14.29 4.84
C TYR A 204 5.30 13.90 3.37
N TYR A 205 5.56 14.85 2.48
CA TYR A 205 5.78 14.61 1.05
C TYR A 205 6.95 15.46 0.55
N PRO A 206 7.82 14.93 -0.33
CA PRO A 206 8.97 15.68 -0.83
C PRO A 206 8.56 16.95 -1.59
N LYS A 207 9.30 18.05 -1.39
CA LYS A 207 9.08 19.31 -2.12
C LYS A 207 9.34 19.19 -3.62
N ARG A 208 10.20 18.25 -4.01
CA ARG A 208 10.65 18.04 -5.39
C ARG A 208 10.86 16.56 -5.67
N PHE A 209 10.81 16.17 -6.94
CA PHE A 209 11.17 14.85 -7.49
C PHE A 209 10.27 13.68 -7.08
N GLY A 210 9.22 13.92 -6.28
CA GLY A 210 8.29 12.88 -5.82
C GLY A 210 8.86 11.98 -4.71
N PHE A 211 8.05 11.04 -4.27
CA PHE A 211 8.38 10.18 -3.13
C PHE A 211 9.55 9.23 -3.40
N GLY A 212 9.76 8.87 -4.68
CA GLY A 212 10.84 7.97 -5.11
C GLY A 212 12.25 8.50 -4.89
N GLU A 213 12.42 9.82 -4.83
CA GLU A 213 13.73 10.46 -4.63
C GLU A 213 14.43 9.98 -3.36
N LEU A 214 13.69 9.79 -2.28
CA LEU A 214 14.22 9.23 -1.03
C LEU A 214 14.92 7.89 -1.28
N PHE A 215 14.29 7.00 -2.02
CA PHE A 215 14.79 5.65 -2.25
C PHE A 215 15.94 5.62 -3.25
N LEU A 216 15.99 6.55 -4.20
CA LEU A 216 17.14 6.73 -5.07
C LEU A 216 18.37 7.15 -4.28
N ARG A 217 18.23 8.05 -3.31
CA ARG A 217 19.35 8.43 -2.42
C ARG A 217 19.77 7.32 -1.48
N MET A 218 18.82 6.51 -0.98
CA MET A 218 19.15 5.31 -0.21
C MET A 218 19.91 4.29 -1.07
N ALA A 219 19.53 4.13 -2.33
CA ALA A 219 20.20 3.24 -3.26
C ALA A 219 21.60 3.73 -3.66
N ASP A 220 21.79 5.03 -3.87
CA ASP A 220 23.12 5.60 -4.20
C ASP A 220 24.18 5.29 -3.14
N ARG A 221 23.77 5.28 -1.86
CA ARG A 221 24.69 4.92 -0.76
C ARG A 221 25.18 3.47 -0.81
N VAL A 222 24.40 2.58 -1.37
CA VAL A 222 24.70 1.13 -1.47
C VAL A 222 24.83 0.68 -2.93
N LYS A 223 25.06 1.59 -3.87
CA LYS A 223 25.03 1.34 -5.32
C LYS A 223 25.98 0.22 -5.77
N ASP A 224 27.15 0.11 -5.13
CA ASP A 224 28.16 -0.91 -5.46
C ASP A 224 27.71 -2.34 -5.06
N TYR A 225 26.63 -2.46 -4.31
CA TYR A 225 26.03 -3.72 -3.86
C TYR A 225 24.70 -4.04 -4.57
N ILE A 226 24.22 -3.21 -5.50
CA ILE A 226 22.96 -3.45 -6.21
C ILE A 226 23.25 -3.97 -7.63
N VAL A 227 22.64 -5.09 -7.95
CA VAL A 227 22.60 -5.66 -9.31
C VAL A 227 21.24 -5.33 -9.90
N TYR A 228 21.20 -4.35 -10.79
CA TYR A 228 19.99 -3.95 -11.50
C TYR A 228 19.73 -4.84 -12.71
N LYS A 229 18.48 -4.87 -13.19
CA LYS A 229 18.01 -5.70 -14.32
C LYS A 229 18.27 -7.19 -14.10
N GLU A 230 18.29 -7.60 -12.84
CA GLU A 230 18.44 -8.98 -12.42
C GLU A 230 17.14 -9.45 -11.78
N GLU A 231 16.28 -10.07 -12.58
CA GLU A 231 15.03 -10.67 -12.11
C GLU A 231 15.33 -12.00 -11.42
N VAL A 232 14.64 -12.28 -10.33
CA VAL A 232 14.74 -13.57 -9.64
C VAL A 232 13.87 -14.58 -10.38
N GLU A 233 14.51 -15.53 -11.06
CA GLU A 233 13.86 -16.56 -11.88
C GLU A 233 13.89 -17.95 -11.21
N SER A 234 14.88 -18.21 -10.35
CA SER A 234 15.03 -19.49 -9.71
C SER A 234 15.62 -19.36 -8.30
N LEU A 235 15.19 -20.26 -7.41
CA LEU A 235 15.69 -20.39 -6.05
C LEU A 235 15.97 -21.86 -5.77
N GLN A 236 17.21 -22.15 -5.43
CA GLN A 236 17.65 -23.43 -4.86
C GLN A 236 17.76 -23.28 -3.35
N ILE A 237 17.40 -24.32 -2.62
CA ILE A 237 17.35 -24.30 -1.15
C ILE A 237 18.62 -24.85 -0.52
N GLU A 238 19.22 -25.86 -1.11
CA GLU A 238 20.43 -26.52 -0.57
C GLU A 238 21.44 -26.78 -1.70
N PRO A 239 22.49 -25.93 -1.83
CA PRO A 239 22.76 -24.70 -1.09
C PRO A 239 21.78 -23.56 -1.48
N LEU A 240 21.62 -22.55 -0.60
CA LEU A 240 20.85 -21.37 -0.98
C LEU A 240 21.49 -20.65 -2.17
N CYS A 241 20.83 -20.68 -3.32
CA CYS A 241 21.33 -20.10 -4.55
C CYS A 241 20.19 -19.51 -5.39
N VAL A 242 20.35 -18.27 -5.84
CA VAL A 242 19.43 -17.59 -6.72
C VAL A 242 20.03 -17.52 -8.12
N ASN A 243 19.19 -17.77 -9.14
CA ASN A 243 19.54 -17.74 -10.57
C ASN A 243 20.77 -18.60 -10.93
N ASN A 244 21.03 -19.71 -10.21
CA ASN A 244 22.23 -20.54 -10.37
C ASN A 244 23.55 -19.74 -10.32
N ARG A 245 23.54 -18.53 -9.78
CA ARG A 245 24.65 -17.58 -9.82
C ARG A 245 25.00 -17.02 -8.44
N PHE A 246 24.02 -16.67 -7.62
CA PHE A 246 24.22 -15.97 -6.36
C PHE A 246 24.02 -16.93 -5.18
N LEU A 247 25.11 -17.30 -4.53
CA LEU A 247 25.11 -18.13 -3.32
C LEU A 247 25.01 -17.24 -2.09
N ALA A 248 24.17 -17.60 -1.13
CA ALA A 248 23.98 -16.82 0.09
C ALA A 248 23.93 -17.70 1.36
N ASN A 249 24.34 -17.14 2.50
CA ASN A 249 24.11 -17.76 3.80
C ASN A 249 22.71 -17.43 4.33
N LYS A 250 22.19 -16.24 4.00
CA LYS A 250 20.82 -15.79 4.32
C LYS A 250 20.22 -15.05 3.13
N ILE A 251 18.92 -15.22 2.92
CA ILE A 251 18.14 -14.49 1.93
C ILE A 251 17.12 -13.61 2.65
N ILE A 252 17.06 -12.32 2.30
CA ILE A 252 15.99 -11.40 2.71
C ILE A 252 15.04 -11.23 1.51
N ASN A 253 13.89 -11.90 1.58
CA ASN A 253 12.91 -11.86 0.51
C ASN A 253 11.96 -10.66 0.69
N THR A 254 12.08 -9.64 -0.15
CA THR A 254 11.15 -8.51 -0.20
C THR A 254 10.29 -8.50 -1.46
N ILE A 255 10.43 -9.52 -2.33
CA ILE A 255 9.64 -9.69 -3.55
C ILE A 255 8.45 -10.64 -3.32
N PRO A 256 7.46 -10.64 -4.20
CA PRO A 256 6.30 -11.53 -4.06
C PRO A 256 6.70 -13.01 -4.05
N TRP A 257 6.17 -13.79 -3.11
CA TRP A 257 6.36 -15.25 -3.08
C TRP A 257 5.91 -15.94 -4.37
N LYS A 258 5.05 -15.32 -5.16
CA LYS A 258 4.64 -15.77 -6.49
C LYS A 258 5.81 -15.91 -7.48
N ALA A 259 6.91 -15.23 -7.27
CA ALA A 259 8.13 -15.41 -8.07
C ALA A 259 8.71 -16.83 -7.93
N PHE A 260 8.37 -17.55 -6.86
CA PHE A 260 8.86 -18.91 -6.58
C PHE A 260 7.81 -20.00 -6.85
N GLU A 261 6.69 -19.69 -7.47
CA GLU A 261 5.56 -20.62 -7.68
C GLU A 261 5.95 -21.86 -8.49
N HIS A 262 7.00 -21.77 -9.29
CA HIS A 262 7.51 -22.85 -10.13
C HIS A 262 8.87 -23.41 -9.67
N SER A 263 9.30 -23.08 -8.44
CA SER A 263 10.58 -23.58 -7.91
C SER A 263 10.51 -25.07 -7.60
N ALA A 264 11.35 -25.85 -8.28
CA ALA A 264 11.37 -27.31 -8.13
C ALA A 264 11.87 -27.77 -6.75
N ASP A 265 12.65 -26.96 -6.05
CA ASP A 265 13.27 -27.31 -4.77
C ASP A 265 12.36 -26.98 -3.56
N MET A 266 11.21 -26.32 -3.80
CA MET A 266 10.28 -26.03 -2.73
C MET A 266 9.37 -27.22 -2.42
N PRO A 267 9.10 -27.50 -1.12
CA PRO A 267 8.13 -28.52 -0.74
C PRO A 267 6.76 -28.26 -1.36
N LYS A 268 6.08 -29.34 -1.75
CA LYS A 268 4.77 -29.26 -2.40
C LYS A 268 3.74 -28.48 -1.57
N GLU A 269 3.77 -28.67 -0.25
CA GLU A 269 2.87 -27.96 0.68
C GLU A 269 3.15 -26.45 0.75
N ILE A 270 4.37 -25.99 0.50
CA ILE A 270 4.74 -24.58 0.43
C ILE A 270 4.28 -23.99 -0.90
N LEU A 271 4.49 -24.71 -2.02
CA LEU A 271 3.95 -24.28 -3.32
C LEU A 271 2.42 -24.17 -3.28
N GLN A 272 1.71 -25.08 -2.62
CA GLN A 272 0.28 -24.99 -2.40
C GLN A 272 -0.13 -23.77 -1.55
N ALA A 273 0.66 -23.43 -0.53
CA ALA A 273 0.42 -22.23 0.27
C ALA A 273 0.66 -20.95 -0.57
N ILE A 274 1.74 -20.91 -1.38
CA ILE A 274 2.00 -19.80 -2.32
C ILE A 274 0.85 -19.64 -3.33
N ALA A 275 0.30 -20.74 -3.84
CA ALA A 275 -0.83 -20.71 -4.76
C ALA A 275 -2.07 -20.02 -4.19
N LYS A 276 -2.30 -20.10 -2.87
CA LYS A 276 -3.40 -19.45 -2.15
C LYS A 276 -3.22 -17.95 -1.92
N LEU A 277 -2.00 -17.44 -2.06
CA LEU A 277 -1.74 -16.02 -1.92
C LEU A 277 -2.27 -15.26 -3.15
N GLU A 278 -3.12 -14.29 -2.92
CA GLU A 278 -3.72 -13.48 -3.98
C GLU A 278 -3.31 -12.01 -3.85
N TYR A 279 -3.36 -11.32 -4.97
CA TYR A 279 -3.00 -9.90 -5.06
C TYR A 279 -3.86 -9.18 -6.10
N THR A 280 -3.87 -7.87 -6.03
CA THR A 280 -4.45 -7.02 -7.07
C THR A 280 -3.39 -6.15 -7.72
N SER A 281 -3.65 -5.83 -8.99
CA SER A 281 -2.80 -4.98 -9.82
C SER A 281 -3.47 -3.62 -10.03
N VAL A 282 -2.69 -2.55 -10.04
CA VAL A 282 -3.18 -1.18 -10.23
C VAL A 282 -2.41 -0.50 -11.34
N VAL A 283 -3.14 0.23 -12.16
CA VAL A 283 -2.58 1.11 -13.19
C VAL A 283 -2.71 2.55 -12.72
N ILE A 284 -1.59 3.27 -12.79
CA ILE A 284 -1.53 4.70 -12.58
C ILE A 284 -1.52 5.37 -13.95
N GLU A 285 -2.50 6.22 -14.22
CA GLU A 285 -2.58 6.95 -15.48
C GLU A 285 -2.57 8.45 -15.23
N TYR A 286 -1.72 9.17 -15.96
CA TYR A 286 -1.61 10.61 -15.87
C TYR A 286 -2.67 11.30 -16.72
N GLN A 287 -3.29 12.36 -16.16
CA GLN A 287 -4.23 13.24 -16.82
C GLN A 287 -3.70 14.69 -16.71
N PRO A 288 -3.60 15.42 -17.83
CA PRO A 288 -3.02 16.76 -17.87
C PRO A 288 -3.96 17.88 -17.36
N ASP A 289 -5.26 17.57 -17.22
CA ASP A 289 -6.27 18.55 -16.87
C ASP A 289 -6.03 19.19 -15.51
N ARG A 290 -6.47 20.44 -15.38
CA ARG A 290 -6.42 21.16 -14.11
C ARG A 290 -7.78 21.10 -13.42
N THR A 291 -7.76 20.88 -12.13
CA THR A 291 -8.96 20.90 -11.28
C THR A 291 -8.69 21.75 -10.06
N ASP A 292 -9.64 22.60 -9.72
CA ASP A 292 -9.60 23.40 -8.50
C ASP A 292 -10.21 22.61 -7.34
N THR A 293 -9.37 21.84 -6.66
CA THR A 293 -9.72 21.10 -5.45
C THR A 293 -8.63 21.27 -4.40
N LYS A 294 -9.01 21.19 -3.12
CA LYS A 294 -8.09 21.20 -1.99
C LYS A 294 -7.76 19.80 -1.48
N ALA A 295 -8.44 18.78 -2.00
CA ALA A 295 -8.18 17.39 -1.63
C ALA A 295 -6.80 16.93 -2.14
N HIS A 296 -6.07 16.14 -1.35
CA HIS A 296 -4.91 15.41 -1.84
C HIS A 296 -5.35 14.25 -2.73
N TRP A 297 -6.43 13.59 -2.34
CA TRP A 297 -7.05 12.53 -3.16
C TRP A 297 -8.54 12.44 -2.93
N THR A 298 -9.23 11.97 -3.94
CA THR A 298 -10.67 11.73 -3.96
C THR A 298 -10.96 10.27 -4.28
N TYR A 299 -11.88 9.67 -3.53
CA TYR A 299 -12.38 8.33 -3.76
C TYR A 299 -13.64 8.35 -4.63
N PHE A 300 -13.74 7.42 -5.58
CA PHE A 300 -14.84 7.32 -6.54
C PHE A 300 -15.53 5.97 -6.47
N PRO A 301 -16.63 5.83 -5.74
CA PRO A 301 -17.41 4.59 -5.67
C PRO A 301 -18.16 4.27 -6.96
N SER A 302 -18.63 5.28 -7.74
CA SER A 302 -19.43 5.06 -8.96
C SER A 302 -18.84 3.97 -9.86
N GLU A 303 -19.68 2.99 -10.23
CA GLU A 303 -19.28 1.86 -11.12
C GLU A 303 -19.11 2.30 -12.58
N GLU A 304 -19.64 3.46 -12.97
CA GLU A 304 -19.51 4.04 -14.30
C GLU A 304 -18.07 4.50 -14.59
N LEU A 305 -17.33 4.87 -13.53
CA LEU A 305 -15.95 5.29 -13.63
C LEU A 305 -15.01 4.09 -13.42
N PRO A 306 -14.00 3.88 -14.29
CA PRO A 306 -13.10 2.74 -14.16
C PRO A 306 -12.16 2.87 -12.95
N TYR A 307 -11.70 4.08 -12.63
CA TYR A 307 -10.80 4.35 -11.53
C TYR A 307 -11.54 4.39 -10.18
N HIS A 308 -10.83 4.02 -9.14
CA HIS A 308 -11.35 4.06 -7.77
C HIS A 308 -10.84 5.26 -6.97
N ARG A 309 -9.75 5.91 -7.39
CA ARG A 309 -9.15 7.07 -6.74
C ARG A 309 -8.48 8.00 -7.74
N ILE A 310 -8.54 9.30 -7.46
CA ILE A 310 -7.71 10.32 -8.10
C ILE A 310 -6.79 10.92 -7.04
N LEU A 311 -5.53 11.19 -7.42
CA LEU A 311 -4.59 11.97 -6.63
C LEU A 311 -4.31 13.29 -7.35
N TRP A 312 -4.51 14.40 -6.63
CA TRP A 312 -4.45 15.75 -7.16
C TRP A 312 -3.03 16.32 -7.02
N ARG A 313 -2.24 16.19 -8.08
CA ARG A 313 -0.79 16.45 -8.06
C ARG A 313 -0.42 17.83 -7.53
N SER A 314 -1.16 18.89 -7.88
CA SER A 314 -0.93 20.26 -7.41
C SER A 314 -0.97 20.40 -5.88
N ASN A 315 -1.70 19.54 -5.19
CA ASN A 315 -1.82 19.55 -3.73
C ASN A 315 -0.70 18.80 -3.00
N PHE A 316 0.10 18.03 -3.74
CA PHE A 316 1.34 17.40 -3.25
C PHE A 316 2.59 18.21 -3.65
N CYS A 317 2.58 18.76 -4.85
CA CYS A 317 3.71 19.46 -5.44
C CYS A 317 3.24 20.80 -6.03
N GLU A 318 3.50 21.86 -5.31
CA GLU A 318 3.08 23.21 -5.70
C GLU A 318 3.59 23.58 -7.10
N GLY A 319 2.71 24.21 -7.89
CA GLY A 319 3.03 24.62 -9.28
C GLY A 319 2.92 23.51 -10.31
N SER A 320 2.67 22.25 -9.91
CA SER A 320 2.42 21.17 -10.86
C SER A 320 1.02 21.26 -11.46
N ALA A 321 0.84 20.66 -12.64
CA ALA A 321 -0.44 20.51 -13.31
C ALA A 321 -0.83 19.03 -13.38
N GLY A 322 -2.12 18.79 -13.65
CA GLY A 322 -2.65 17.44 -13.85
C GLY A 322 -2.84 16.67 -12.55
N TYR A 323 -3.29 15.46 -12.74
CA TYR A 323 -3.55 14.49 -11.67
C TYR A 323 -3.27 13.08 -12.17
N TRP A 324 -3.30 12.09 -11.29
CA TRP A 324 -3.25 10.69 -11.71
C TRP A 324 -4.42 9.91 -11.15
N THR A 325 -4.95 9.00 -11.98
CA THR A 325 -5.99 8.05 -11.60
C THR A 325 -5.36 6.74 -11.17
N GLU A 326 -6.01 6.05 -10.24
CA GLU A 326 -5.68 4.69 -9.86
C GLU A 326 -6.83 3.76 -10.28
N THR A 327 -6.51 2.84 -11.18
CA THR A 327 -7.48 1.91 -11.76
C THR A 327 -6.99 0.48 -11.55
N ASN A 328 -7.87 -0.42 -11.08
CA ASN A 328 -7.54 -1.83 -11.06
C ASN A 328 -7.30 -2.34 -12.49
N LEU A 329 -6.24 -3.11 -12.69
CA LEU A 329 -5.86 -3.59 -14.04
C LEU A 329 -7.00 -4.35 -14.75
N LYS A 330 -7.86 -5.07 -14.02
CA LYS A 330 -9.01 -5.79 -14.60
C LYS A 330 -10.12 -4.86 -15.13
N ARG A 331 -10.08 -3.59 -14.75
CA ARG A 331 -11.04 -2.54 -15.19
C ARG A 331 -10.40 -1.51 -16.11
N PHE A 332 -9.10 -1.61 -16.32
CA PHE A 332 -8.34 -0.65 -17.11
C PHE A 332 -8.44 -0.94 -18.59
N SER A 333 -8.69 0.10 -19.37
CA SER A 333 -8.63 0.06 -20.84
C SER A 333 -7.46 0.95 -21.28
N PRO A 334 -6.43 0.37 -21.90
CA PRO A 334 -5.24 1.12 -22.32
C PRO A 334 -5.57 2.21 -23.34
N ASP A 335 -5.01 3.39 -23.16
CA ASP A 335 -4.99 4.48 -24.12
C ASP A 335 -3.51 4.74 -24.49
N PRO A 336 -3.08 4.48 -25.74
CA PRO A 336 -1.68 4.62 -26.13
C PRO A 336 -1.19 6.07 -26.14
N GLU A 337 -2.10 7.06 -26.11
CA GLU A 337 -1.75 8.48 -26.04
C GLU A 337 -1.46 8.96 -24.61
N LYS A 338 -1.78 8.15 -23.61
CA LYS A 338 -1.63 8.51 -22.19
C LYS A 338 -0.44 7.82 -21.54
N ASN A 339 0.20 8.55 -20.62
CA ASN A 339 1.24 7.97 -19.77
C ASN A 339 0.58 7.10 -18.69
N SER A 340 0.71 5.79 -18.81
CA SER A 340 0.22 4.82 -17.83
C SER A 340 1.33 3.89 -17.33
N PHE A 341 1.25 3.50 -16.06
CA PHE A 341 2.23 2.65 -15.38
C PHE A 341 1.51 1.50 -14.68
N VAL A 342 1.81 0.27 -15.12
CA VAL A 342 1.21 -0.94 -14.57
C VAL A 342 2.02 -1.42 -13.36
N ASN A 343 1.35 -1.52 -12.21
CA ASN A 343 1.88 -2.14 -11.02
C ASN A 343 1.21 -3.51 -10.83
N GLN A 344 1.85 -4.56 -11.34
CA GLN A 344 1.31 -5.91 -11.27
C GLN A 344 1.03 -6.34 -9.82
N PHE A 345 1.97 -6.12 -8.93
CA PHE A 345 1.83 -6.39 -7.51
C PHE A 345 1.60 -5.06 -6.76
N ALA A 346 0.34 -4.63 -6.61
CA ALA A 346 0.00 -3.40 -5.89
C ALA A 346 -0.39 -3.67 -4.43
N TYR A 347 -1.37 -4.56 -4.21
CA TYR A 347 -1.86 -4.91 -2.87
C TYR A 347 -2.05 -6.41 -2.70
N PRO A 348 -1.52 -7.00 -1.58
CA PRO A 348 -1.92 -8.33 -1.14
C PRO A 348 -3.41 -8.34 -0.81
N LEU A 349 -4.15 -9.35 -1.26
CA LEU A 349 -5.55 -9.52 -0.90
C LEU A 349 -5.68 -10.23 0.46
N ASN A 350 -6.55 -9.71 1.29
CA ASN A 350 -6.79 -10.24 2.63
C ASN A 350 -7.88 -11.34 2.59
N THR A 351 -7.65 -12.37 1.79
CA THR A 351 -8.54 -13.54 1.72
C THR A 351 -8.56 -14.31 3.04
N ILE A 352 -9.64 -15.06 3.28
CA ILE A 352 -9.76 -15.91 4.49
C ILE A 352 -8.62 -16.95 4.60
N GLU A 353 -8.08 -17.41 3.48
CA GLU A 353 -7.01 -18.41 3.46
C GLU A 353 -5.60 -17.82 3.67
N LYS A 354 -5.44 -16.50 3.52
CA LYS A 354 -4.14 -15.84 3.55
C LYS A 354 -3.38 -16.03 4.87
N PRO A 355 -3.98 -15.87 6.07
CA PRO A 355 -3.24 -15.97 7.33
C PRO A 355 -2.52 -17.31 7.49
N ASP A 356 -3.20 -18.41 7.26
CA ASP A 356 -2.62 -19.76 7.38
C ASP A 356 -1.57 -20.02 6.30
N ALA A 357 -1.84 -19.55 5.07
CA ALA A 357 -0.93 -19.72 3.95
C ALA A 357 0.39 -18.98 4.17
N ILE A 358 0.34 -17.71 4.56
CA ILE A 358 1.57 -16.92 4.77
C ILE A 358 2.34 -17.37 6.01
N ALA A 359 1.66 -17.73 7.11
CA ALA A 359 2.31 -18.26 8.30
C ALA A 359 3.12 -19.51 7.96
N LYS A 360 2.53 -20.45 7.23
CA LYS A 360 3.20 -21.68 6.78
C LYS A 360 4.43 -21.40 5.93
N ILE A 361 4.35 -20.44 5.01
CA ILE A 361 5.48 -20.04 4.16
C ILE A 361 6.60 -19.43 5.00
N LEU A 362 6.29 -18.49 5.89
CA LEU A 362 7.29 -17.78 6.68
C LEU A 362 7.97 -18.70 7.70
N ASP A 363 7.23 -19.60 8.33
CA ASP A 363 7.80 -20.60 9.26
C ASP A 363 8.76 -21.52 8.55
N TRP A 364 8.36 -22.08 7.40
CA TRP A 364 9.26 -22.91 6.58
C TRP A 364 10.49 -22.13 6.12
N ALA A 365 10.31 -20.93 5.54
CA ALA A 365 11.37 -20.11 5.01
C ALA A 365 12.43 -19.79 6.07
N ARG A 366 12.01 -19.49 7.30
CA ARG A 366 12.92 -19.24 8.42
C ARG A 366 13.82 -20.43 8.74
N THR A 367 13.32 -21.67 8.62
CA THR A 367 14.14 -22.89 8.80
C THR A 367 15.23 -23.04 7.74
N LYS A 368 15.07 -22.33 6.61
CA LYS A 368 16.00 -22.31 5.47
C LYS A 368 16.84 -21.03 5.38
N ASN A 369 16.89 -20.21 6.46
CA ASN A 369 17.54 -18.90 6.47
C ASN A 369 17.01 -17.92 5.41
N ILE A 370 15.73 -18.02 5.07
CA ILE A 370 15.01 -17.09 4.20
C ILE A 370 14.05 -16.28 5.07
N PHE A 371 14.17 -14.95 5.02
CA PHE A 371 13.40 -14.02 5.83
C PHE A 371 12.45 -13.22 4.92
N GLY A 372 11.15 -13.46 5.00
CA GLY A 372 10.16 -12.64 4.34
C GLY A 372 10.06 -11.27 5.02
N LEU A 373 10.08 -10.18 4.25
CA LEU A 373 10.10 -8.83 4.77
C LEU A 373 9.32 -7.85 3.89
N GLY A 374 8.61 -6.92 4.51
CA GLY A 374 7.87 -5.87 3.84
C GLY A 374 6.61 -6.37 3.16
N ARG A 375 5.94 -5.48 2.39
CA ARG A 375 4.62 -5.75 1.82
C ARG A 375 4.49 -7.13 1.15
N TRP A 376 5.49 -7.56 0.41
CA TRP A 376 5.43 -8.79 -0.39
C TRP A 376 6.10 -9.98 0.27
N GLY A 377 7.16 -9.76 1.05
CA GLY A 377 7.79 -10.83 1.80
C GLY A 377 6.93 -11.30 2.99
N GLU A 378 6.24 -10.38 3.66
CA GLU A 378 5.29 -10.68 4.74
C GLU A 378 3.86 -10.90 4.21
N TRP A 379 3.62 -10.62 2.93
CA TRP A 379 2.31 -10.63 2.27
C TRP A 379 1.26 -9.79 3.01
N GLU A 380 1.67 -8.61 3.48
CA GLU A 380 0.84 -7.70 4.27
C GLU A 380 0.67 -6.33 3.59
N HIS A 381 -0.52 -5.74 3.74
CA HIS A 381 -0.77 -4.38 3.27
C HIS A 381 -0.10 -3.37 4.24
N LEU A 382 1.22 -3.25 4.13
CA LEU A 382 2.02 -2.36 4.96
C LEU A 382 2.16 -0.98 4.30
N ASN A 383 2.09 0.06 5.12
CA ASN A 383 2.52 1.39 4.73
C ASN A 383 4.04 1.48 4.70
N THR A 384 4.58 2.48 4.00
CA THR A 384 6.03 2.61 3.80
C THR A 384 6.79 2.74 5.13
N ASP A 385 6.28 3.53 6.08
CA ASP A 385 6.87 3.71 7.40
C ASP A 385 6.90 2.42 8.22
N VAL A 386 5.83 1.63 8.19
CA VAL A 386 5.77 0.31 8.84
C VAL A 386 6.74 -0.67 8.19
N THR A 387 6.80 -0.68 6.86
CA THR A 387 7.75 -1.51 6.11
C THR A 387 9.19 -1.22 6.49
N ILE A 388 9.54 0.06 6.64
CA ILE A 388 10.89 0.50 7.04
C ILE A 388 11.17 0.10 8.49
N GLU A 389 10.21 0.28 9.40
CA GLU A 389 10.32 -0.13 10.80
C GLU A 389 10.62 -1.64 10.93
N HIS A 390 9.86 -2.49 10.21
CA HIS A 390 10.12 -3.94 10.18
C HIS A 390 11.51 -4.26 9.63
N ALA A 391 11.93 -3.55 8.58
CA ALA A 391 13.27 -3.73 8.00
C ALA A 391 14.40 -3.31 8.94
N MET A 392 14.23 -2.23 9.70
CA MET A 392 15.17 -1.81 10.74
C MET A 392 15.29 -2.88 11.83
N HIS A 393 14.15 -3.37 12.34
CA HIS A 393 14.13 -4.40 13.38
C HIS A 393 14.78 -5.72 12.91
N LEU A 394 14.48 -6.16 11.68
CA LEU A 394 15.12 -7.35 11.13
C LEU A 394 16.63 -7.18 11.02
N ALA A 395 17.08 -6.06 10.48
CA ALA A 395 18.51 -5.78 10.30
C ALA A 395 19.23 -5.62 11.65
N ASP A 396 18.58 -5.15 12.69
CA ASP A 396 19.16 -5.03 14.03
C ASP A 396 19.46 -6.40 14.66
N GLY A 397 18.75 -7.45 14.24
CA GLY A 397 18.96 -8.84 14.65
C GLY A 397 20.11 -9.56 13.95
N PHE A 398 20.74 -8.94 12.97
CA PHE A 398 21.92 -9.47 12.25
C PHE A 398 23.20 -8.82 12.80
#